data_94dfafb0c5846787089216028c92a61d
#
_entry.id   94dfafb0c5846787089216028c92a61d
#
_cell.length_a   1.000
_cell.length_b   1.000
_cell.length_c   1.000
_cell.angle_alpha   90.00
_cell.angle_beta   90.00
_cell.angle_gamma   90.00
#
_symmetry.space_group_name_H-M   'P 1'
#
loop_
_entity.id
_entity.type
_entity.pdbx_description
1 polymer ?
#
loop_
_entity_poly.entity_id
_entity_poly.type
_entity_poly.pdbx_seq_one_letter_code
_entity_poly.pdbx_strand_id
1 'polypeptide(L)'
;MLEYAHKECKRLGMSLWAYDQVGYGHYGWLEKAAAKIKDSPVKKIEFIRREVDGDATINLDLPSGELLGAGAYEMETGPAGEPTVHDLTSMVDEGMLKWKAPSGRWKIAISVATPFKGFYLQEAATDTFLNMLYGEIEQRVGKESMGSSFAGVFQDEHPPTPRDLYTEELAELFRERNGYEIGKAIPALHFDVG
;
A
#
# COMPACT_ATOMS: atom_id res chain seq x y z
N MET A 1 -16.26 -21.85 23.72
CA MET A 1 -15.02 -21.70 24.51
C MET A 1 -14.84 -20.26 25.00
N LEU A 2 -14.89 -19.24 24.15
CA LEU A 2 -14.74 -17.82 24.52
C LEU A 2 -15.74 -17.38 25.62
N GLU A 3 -17.02 -17.65 25.42
CA GLU A 3 -18.08 -17.29 26.40
C GLU A 3 -17.87 -17.91 27.78
N TYR A 4 -17.43 -19.17 27.81
CA TYR A 4 -17.10 -19.84 29.07
C TYR A 4 -15.91 -19.20 29.76
N ALA A 5 -14.81 -18.98 29.02
CA ALA A 5 -13.63 -18.34 29.56
C ALA A 5 -13.94 -16.93 30.09
N HIS A 6 -14.71 -16.15 29.32
CA HIS A 6 -15.13 -14.82 29.72
C HIS A 6 -15.98 -14.84 31.02
N LYS A 7 -16.95 -15.76 31.11
CA LYS A 7 -17.79 -15.94 32.29
C LYS A 7 -16.96 -16.27 33.53
N GLU A 8 -15.99 -17.18 33.40
CA GLU A 8 -15.12 -17.56 34.52
C GLU A 8 -14.16 -16.44 34.91
N CYS A 9 -13.58 -15.72 33.95
CA CYS A 9 -12.77 -14.52 34.24
C CYS A 9 -13.58 -13.49 35.03
N LYS A 10 -14.82 -13.20 34.56
CA LYS A 10 -15.72 -12.28 35.26
C LYS A 10 -16.04 -12.72 36.70
N ARG A 11 -16.32 -14.02 36.89
CA ARG A 11 -16.57 -14.60 38.22
C ARG A 11 -15.37 -14.48 39.16
N LEU A 12 -14.16 -14.55 38.63
CA LEU A 12 -12.90 -14.46 39.39
C LEU A 12 -12.35 -13.03 39.52
N GLY A 13 -13.05 -12.02 39.01
CA GLY A 13 -12.57 -10.63 39.00
C GLY A 13 -11.38 -10.43 38.06
N MET A 14 -11.23 -11.28 37.06
CA MET A 14 -10.16 -11.22 36.06
C MET A 14 -10.69 -10.62 34.76
N SER A 15 -9.81 -10.03 33.98
CA SER A 15 -10.11 -9.59 32.62
C SER A 15 -9.57 -10.59 31.59
N LEU A 16 -10.33 -10.78 30.52
CA LEU A 16 -9.95 -11.59 29.37
C LEU A 16 -9.37 -10.69 28.29
N TRP A 17 -8.29 -11.12 27.67
CA TRP A 17 -7.69 -10.52 26.48
C TRP A 17 -7.68 -11.53 25.35
N ALA A 18 -7.92 -11.08 24.12
CA ALA A 18 -7.68 -11.90 22.95
C ALA A 18 -6.34 -11.53 22.29
N TYR A 19 -5.61 -12.56 21.86
CA TYR A 19 -4.45 -12.36 21.03
C TYR A 19 -4.88 -12.42 19.57
N ASP A 20 -4.68 -11.31 18.87
CA ASP A 20 -5.11 -11.12 17.50
C ASP A 20 -3.90 -10.87 16.61
N GLN A 21 -3.22 -11.95 16.26
CA GLN A 21 -2.12 -11.87 15.32
C GLN A 21 -2.34 -12.77 14.14
N VAL A 22 -2.24 -12.19 12.96
CA VAL A 22 -2.29 -12.91 11.70
C VAL A 22 -0.96 -13.67 11.52
N GLY A 23 -1.04 -14.98 11.32
CA GLY A 23 0.12 -15.81 11.05
C GLY A 23 0.57 -16.71 12.21
N TYR A 24 0.10 -16.50 13.43
CA TYR A 24 0.44 -17.30 14.60
C TYR A 24 -0.74 -18.07 15.18
N GLY A 25 -1.49 -18.73 14.37
CA GLY A 25 -2.51 -19.65 14.80
C GLY A 25 -3.96 -19.21 14.63
N HIS A 26 -4.37 -18.00 14.20
CA HIS A 26 -5.78 -17.61 14.09
C HIS A 26 -6.25 -16.98 12.78
N TYR A 27 -5.87 -17.17 11.94
CA TYR A 27 -5.54 -17.43 10.80
C TYR A 27 -6.45 -17.42 9.61
N GLY A 28 -7.22 -17.25 9.34
CA GLY A 28 -8.14 -17.17 8.25
C GLY A 28 -9.08 -15.94 8.39
N TRP A 29 -8.98 -15.13 9.46
CA TRP A 29 -9.84 -13.97 9.62
C TRP A 29 -9.53 -12.87 8.60
N LEU A 30 -8.24 -12.58 8.42
CA LEU A 30 -7.80 -11.62 7.43
C LEU A 30 -8.10 -12.09 6.00
N GLU A 31 -7.85 -13.36 5.73
CA GLU A 31 -8.19 -14.00 4.45
C GLU A 31 -9.70 -14.05 4.23
N LYS A 32 -10.48 -14.35 5.26
CA LYS A 32 -11.94 -14.33 5.20
C LYS A 32 -12.49 -12.92 5.02
N ALA A 33 -11.89 -11.91 5.67
CA ALA A 33 -12.25 -10.52 5.45
C ALA A 33 -11.91 -10.10 4.03
N ALA A 34 -10.70 -10.36 3.57
CA ALA A 34 -10.26 -10.07 2.21
C ALA A 34 -11.13 -10.77 1.15
N ALA A 35 -11.56 -12.01 1.40
CA ALA A 35 -12.44 -12.75 0.50
C ALA A 35 -13.85 -12.16 0.39
N LYS A 36 -14.31 -11.40 1.37
CA LYS A 36 -15.61 -10.70 1.33
C LYS A 36 -15.57 -9.39 0.56
N ILE A 37 -14.39 -8.82 0.40
CA ILE A 37 -14.19 -7.59 -0.35
C ILE A 37 -13.99 -7.96 -1.81
N LYS A 38 -15.07 -7.91 -2.58
CA LYS A 38 -15.08 -8.37 -3.98
C LYS A 38 -14.30 -7.48 -4.92
N ASP A 39 -14.30 -6.16 -4.66
CA ASP A 39 -13.68 -5.15 -5.50
C ASP A 39 -12.75 -4.31 -4.64
N SER A 40 -11.54 -4.83 -4.41
CA SER A 40 -10.52 -4.07 -3.70
C SER A 40 -9.95 -3.01 -4.65
N PRO A 41 -10.11 -1.69 -4.36
CA PRO A 41 -9.43 -0.63 -5.11
C PRO A 41 -7.95 -0.53 -4.80
N VAL A 42 -7.41 -1.40 -3.93
CA VAL A 42 -5.98 -1.41 -3.62
C VAL A 42 -5.20 -1.92 -4.83
N LYS A 43 -4.19 -1.17 -5.18
CA LYS A 43 -3.23 -1.50 -6.22
C LYS A 43 -1.85 -1.66 -5.58
N LYS A 44 -0.96 -2.37 -6.24
CA LYS A 44 0.45 -2.42 -5.89
C LYS A 44 1.23 -1.62 -6.92
N ILE A 45 2.18 -0.81 -6.46
CA ILE A 45 3.04 -0.07 -7.38
C ILE A 45 4.15 -1.01 -7.86
N GLU A 46 4.27 -1.15 -9.16
CA GLU A 46 5.41 -1.75 -9.82
C GLU A 46 6.36 -0.66 -10.30
N PHE A 47 7.63 -0.81 -9.93
CA PHE A 47 8.68 0.13 -10.27
C PHE A 47 9.54 -0.42 -11.39
N ILE A 48 9.72 0.39 -12.43
CA ILE A 48 10.61 0.07 -13.54
C ILE A 48 11.74 1.08 -13.53
N ARG A 49 12.96 0.56 -13.48
CA ARG A 49 14.17 1.36 -13.56
C ARG A 49 15.03 0.91 -14.73
N ARG A 50 15.53 1.88 -15.49
CA ARG A 50 16.52 1.65 -16.54
C ARG A 50 17.56 2.75 -16.52
N GLU A 51 18.80 2.37 -16.74
CA GLU A 51 19.87 3.30 -17.05
C GLU A 51 20.14 3.23 -18.54
N VAL A 52 20.27 4.36 -19.18
CA VAL A 52 20.44 4.46 -20.62
C VAL A 52 21.48 5.51 -20.96
N ASP A 53 22.29 5.24 -21.96
CA ASP A 53 23.22 6.21 -22.55
C ASP A 53 22.48 7.13 -23.52
N GLY A 54 22.99 8.32 -23.73
CA GLY A 54 22.42 9.31 -24.61
C GLY A 54 22.32 8.83 -26.05
N ASP A 55 21.47 9.49 -26.81
CA ASP A 55 21.11 9.17 -28.21
C ASP A 55 20.42 7.81 -28.41
N ALA A 56 20.23 7.02 -27.34
CA ALA A 56 19.50 5.76 -27.39
C ALA A 56 18.01 6.00 -27.62
N THR A 57 17.41 5.14 -28.46
CA THR A 57 15.96 5.07 -28.60
C THR A 57 15.42 3.98 -27.68
N ILE A 58 14.55 4.37 -26.78
CA ILE A 58 13.94 3.50 -25.79
C ILE A 58 12.54 3.11 -26.25
N ASN A 59 12.30 1.79 -26.30
CA ASN A 59 10.97 1.21 -26.45
C ASN A 59 10.81 0.24 -25.28
N LEU A 60 9.90 0.55 -24.35
CA LEU A 60 9.75 -0.19 -23.10
C LEU A 60 8.27 -0.50 -22.86
N ASP A 61 7.94 -1.80 -22.88
CA ASP A 61 6.62 -2.27 -22.50
C ASP A 61 6.42 -2.15 -21.00
N LEU A 62 5.28 -1.62 -20.60
CA LEU A 62 4.88 -1.44 -19.20
C LEU A 62 3.90 -2.53 -18.79
N PRO A 63 3.88 -2.90 -17.50
CA PRO A 63 2.85 -3.79 -16.97
C PRO A 63 1.45 -3.18 -17.16
N SER A 64 0.46 -4.04 -17.30
CA SER A 64 -0.93 -3.62 -17.40
C SER A 64 -1.39 -3.01 -16.07
N GLY A 65 -1.73 -1.73 -16.08
CA GLY A 65 -2.12 -0.99 -14.89
C GLY A 65 -2.29 0.50 -15.17
N GLU A 66 -2.43 1.27 -14.10
CA GLU A 66 -2.50 2.73 -14.14
C GLU A 66 -1.09 3.33 -14.07
N LEU A 67 -0.72 4.12 -15.06
CA LEU A 67 0.54 4.87 -15.03
C LEU A 67 0.44 5.98 -13.99
N LEU A 68 1.24 5.91 -12.93
CA LEU A 68 1.32 6.94 -11.88
C LEU A 68 2.29 8.05 -12.26
N GLY A 69 3.35 7.72 -12.98
CA GLY A 69 4.34 8.66 -13.47
C GLY A 69 5.50 7.99 -14.17
N ALA A 70 6.12 8.70 -15.08
CA ALA A 70 7.33 8.30 -15.77
C ALA A 70 8.27 9.52 -15.88
N GLY A 71 9.54 9.34 -15.52
CA GLY A 71 10.55 10.40 -15.56
C GLY A 71 11.89 9.89 -16.03
N ALA A 72 12.66 10.77 -16.66
CA ALA A 72 14.10 10.56 -16.92
C ALA A 72 14.90 11.61 -16.18
N TYR A 73 15.88 11.15 -15.44
CA TYR A 73 16.74 11.94 -14.56
C TYR A 73 18.18 11.86 -15.09
N GLU A 74 18.80 13.00 -15.33
CA GLU A 74 20.19 13.05 -15.74
C GLU A 74 21.11 12.55 -14.62
N MET A 75 22.00 11.61 -14.93
CA MET A 75 22.87 11.02 -13.90
C MET A 75 24.11 11.88 -13.59
N GLU A 76 24.46 12.76 -14.48
CA GLU A 76 25.58 13.70 -14.32
C GLU A 76 25.00 15.09 -14.11
N THR A 77 25.19 15.65 -12.94
CA THR A 77 24.74 17.01 -12.66
C THR A 77 25.52 18.00 -13.53
N GLY A 78 24.81 18.86 -14.23
CA GLY A 78 25.40 19.96 -14.96
C GLY A 78 26.17 20.95 -14.05
N PRO A 79 26.84 21.94 -14.60
CA PRO A 79 27.61 22.92 -13.83
C PRO A 79 26.84 23.67 -12.73
N ALA A 80 25.52 23.69 -12.82
CA ALA A 80 24.62 24.31 -11.84
C ALA A 80 24.26 23.40 -10.64
N GLY A 81 24.64 22.11 -10.66
CA GLY A 81 24.41 21.18 -9.55
C GLY A 81 23.00 20.62 -9.46
N GLU A 82 22.08 21.00 -10.35
CA GLU A 82 20.73 20.43 -10.41
C GLU A 82 20.62 19.43 -11.56
N PRO A 83 20.06 18.23 -11.30
CA PRO A 83 19.86 17.24 -12.36
C PRO A 83 18.76 17.72 -13.32
N THR A 84 18.96 17.52 -14.60
CA THR A 84 17.90 17.70 -15.60
C THR A 84 16.86 16.60 -15.45
N VAL A 85 15.59 16.97 -15.41
CA VAL A 85 14.47 16.03 -15.30
C VAL A 85 13.52 16.19 -16.49
N HIS A 86 13.23 15.11 -17.18
CA HIS A 86 12.20 15.04 -18.20
C HIS A 86 10.99 14.28 -17.70
N ASP A 87 9.80 14.87 -17.75
CA ASP A 87 8.54 14.16 -17.56
C ASP A 87 8.22 13.36 -18.83
N LEU A 88 8.21 12.04 -18.72
CA LEU A 88 7.94 11.11 -19.81
C LEU A 88 6.50 10.56 -19.78
N THR A 89 5.67 11.02 -18.85
CA THR A 89 4.32 10.47 -18.65
C THR A 89 3.47 10.55 -19.92
N SER A 90 3.55 11.67 -20.65
CA SER A 90 2.84 11.86 -21.91
C SER A 90 3.43 11.10 -23.11
N MET A 91 4.61 10.49 -22.95
CA MET A 91 5.27 9.67 -23.97
C MET A 91 4.94 8.18 -23.85
N VAL A 92 4.15 7.82 -22.84
CA VAL A 92 3.61 6.47 -22.71
C VAL A 92 2.29 6.40 -23.46
N ASP A 93 2.22 5.56 -24.45
CA ASP A 93 1.05 5.29 -25.27
C ASP A 93 0.79 3.79 -25.33
N GLU A 94 -0.48 3.37 -25.15
CA GLU A 94 -0.91 1.97 -25.15
C GLU A 94 -0.01 1.04 -24.30
N GLY A 95 0.47 1.52 -23.15
CA GLY A 95 1.35 0.73 -22.27
C GLY A 95 2.79 0.62 -22.74
N MET A 96 3.22 1.44 -23.67
CA MET A 96 4.59 1.47 -24.17
C MET A 96 5.19 2.87 -24.03
N LEU A 97 6.34 2.96 -23.38
CA LEU A 97 7.16 4.18 -23.41
C LEU A 97 8.02 4.18 -24.67
N LYS A 98 7.91 5.26 -25.47
CA LYS A 98 8.79 5.54 -26.59
C LYS A 98 9.51 6.86 -26.36
N TRP A 99 10.80 6.81 -26.18
CA TRP A 99 11.59 8.01 -25.89
C TRP A 99 12.97 7.93 -26.54
N LYS A 100 13.44 9.05 -27.10
CA LYS A 100 14.81 9.21 -27.56
C LYS A 100 15.56 10.04 -26.51
N ALA A 101 16.53 9.40 -25.84
CA ALA A 101 17.34 10.05 -24.83
C ALA A 101 18.19 11.19 -25.47
N PRO A 102 18.26 12.38 -24.85
CA PRO A 102 19.28 13.37 -25.19
C PRO A 102 20.68 12.85 -24.91
N SER A 103 21.72 13.57 -25.33
CA SER A 103 23.11 13.23 -24.95
C SER A 103 23.27 13.19 -23.43
N GLY A 104 24.21 12.41 -22.91
CA GLY A 104 24.43 12.20 -21.49
C GLY A 104 23.99 10.81 -21.01
N ARG A 105 23.94 10.60 -19.71
CA ARG A 105 23.47 9.35 -19.08
C ARG A 105 22.21 9.62 -18.29
N TRP A 106 21.23 8.74 -18.46
CA TRP A 106 19.89 8.94 -17.92
C TRP A 106 19.44 7.74 -17.09
N LYS A 107 18.74 8.04 -16.01
CA LYS A 107 18.01 7.05 -15.23
C LYS A 107 16.51 7.25 -15.49
N ILE A 108 15.87 6.24 -16.09
CA ILE A 108 14.42 6.21 -16.29
C ILE A 108 13.81 5.56 -15.06
N ALA A 109 12.80 6.21 -14.48
CA ALA A 109 12.00 5.70 -13.38
C ALA A 109 10.52 5.78 -13.76
N ILE A 110 9.83 4.65 -13.73
CA ILE A 110 8.41 4.54 -14.06
C ILE A 110 7.71 3.81 -12.94
N SER A 111 6.52 4.27 -12.60
CA SER A 111 5.68 3.69 -11.56
C SER A 111 4.31 3.37 -12.15
N VAL A 112 3.90 2.11 -12.06
CA VAL A 112 2.61 1.62 -12.56
C VAL A 112 1.86 0.96 -11.41
N ALA A 113 0.62 1.40 -11.15
CA ALA A 113 -0.25 0.79 -10.16
C ALA A 113 -1.02 -0.38 -10.79
N THR A 114 -0.70 -1.59 -10.36
CA THR A 114 -1.29 -2.83 -10.84
C THR A 114 -2.33 -3.37 -9.84
N PRO A 115 -3.36 -4.11 -10.29
CA PRO A 115 -4.37 -4.67 -9.39
C PRO A 115 -3.75 -5.53 -8.28
N PHE A 116 -4.18 -5.32 -7.05
CA PHE A 116 -3.74 -6.08 -5.90
C PHE A 116 -4.92 -6.60 -5.09
N LYS A 117 -4.83 -7.84 -4.61
CA LYS A 117 -5.84 -8.41 -3.72
C LYS A 117 -5.47 -8.12 -2.27
N GLY A 118 -6.21 -7.22 -1.64
CA GLY A 118 -5.99 -6.84 -0.25
C GLY A 118 -7.03 -5.83 0.22
N PHE A 119 -7.05 -5.52 1.49
CA PHE A 119 -7.98 -4.55 2.09
C PHE A 119 -7.27 -3.39 2.77
N TYR A 120 -5.95 -3.35 2.66
CA TYR A 120 -5.15 -2.29 3.26
C TYR A 120 -5.48 -0.93 2.66
N LEU A 121 -5.34 0.11 3.45
CA LEU A 121 -5.56 1.50 3.05
C LEU A 121 -7.00 1.82 2.60
N GLN A 122 -8.00 1.12 3.17
CA GLN A 122 -9.42 1.35 2.88
C GLN A 122 -10.23 1.34 4.16
N GLU A 123 -11.02 2.38 4.38
CA GLU A 123 -11.91 2.50 5.53
C GLU A 123 -12.97 1.38 5.53
N ALA A 124 -13.71 1.21 4.44
CA ALA A 124 -14.76 0.20 4.33
C ALA A 124 -14.25 -1.24 4.52
N ALA A 125 -13.02 -1.51 4.09
CA ALA A 125 -12.39 -2.80 4.27
C ALA A 125 -11.94 -3.00 5.73
N THR A 126 -11.43 -1.95 6.36
CA THR A 126 -11.08 -1.95 7.77
C THR A 126 -12.32 -2.18 8.63
N ASP A 127 -13.41 -1.50 8.36
CA ASP A 127 -14.69 -1.69 9.04
C ASP A 127 -15.21 -3.12 8.88
N THR A 128 -15.13 -3.67 7.68
CA THR A 128 -15.51 -5.06 7.41
C THR A 128 -14.67 -6.02 8.26
N PHE A 129 -13.38 -5.81 8.34
CA PHE A 129 -12.45 -6.61 9.14
C PHE A 129 -12.76 -6.48 10.65
N LEU A 130 -12.91 -5.26 11.16
CA LEU A 130 -13.22 -5.00 12.56
C LEU A 130 -14.56 -5.63 12.96
N ASN A 131 -15.59 -5.49 12.13
CA ASN A 131 -16.91 -6.09 12.38
C ASN A 131 -16.87 -7.62 12.35
N MET A 132 -16.09 -8.22 11.47
CA MET A 132 -15.94 -9.68 11.40
C MET A 132 -15.22 -10.24 12.61
N LEU A 133 -14.20 -9.57 13.09
CA LEU A 133 -13.37 -10.03 14.19
C LEU A 133 -13.95 -9.63 15.55
N TYR A 134 -14.07 -8.35 15.77
CA TYR A 134 -14.50 -7.84 17.09
C TYR A 134 -16.00 -7.86 17.27
N GLY A 135 -16.77 -7.69 16.19
CA GLY A 135 -18.22 -7.85 16.23
C GLY A 135 -18.67 -9.24 16.66
N GLU A 136 -17.97 -10.30 16.24
CA GLU A 136 -18.25 -11.66 16.72
C GLU A 136 -17.91 -11.81 18.21
N ILE A 137 -16.81 -11.22 18.67
CA ILE A 137 -16.45 -11.23 20.09
C ILE A 137 -17.50 -10.49 20.89
N GLU A 138 -17.86 -9.27 20.47
CA GLU A 138 -18.90 -8.46 21.16
C GLU A 138 -20.23 -9.20 21.26
N GLN A 139 -20.68 -9.86 20.21
CA GLN A 139 -21.92 -10.66 20.23
C GLN A 139 -21.88 -11.80 21.26
N ARG A 140 -20.69 -12.38 21.51
CA ARG A 140 -20.52 -13.51 22.44
C ARG A 140 -20.35 -13.10 23.88
N VAL A 141 -19.65 -11.99 24.13
CA VAL A 141 -19.33 -11.54 25.50
C VAL A 141 -20.27 -10.43 26.01
N GLY A 142 -21.02 -9.80 25.11
CA GLY A 142 -21.88 -8.65 25.37
C GLY A 142 -21.12 -7.33 25.27
N LYS A 143 -21.81 -6.32 24.73
CA LYS A 143 -21.25 -4.99 24.50
C LYS A 143 -20.76 -4.33 25.79
N GLU A 144 -21.48 -4.55 26.89
CA GLU A 144 -21.15 -4.04 28.24
C GLU A 144 -19.86 -4.65 28.82
N SER A 145 -19.40 -5.76 28.26
CA SER A 145 -18.17 -6.43 28.67
C SER A 145 -16.93 -5.88 27.98
N MET A 146 -17.13 -5.23 26.83
CA MET A 146 -16.03 -4.63 26.04
C MET A 146 -15.41 -3.46 26.78
N GLY A 147 -14.08 -3.47 26.92
CA GLY A 147 -13.34 -2.48 27.72
C GLY A 147 -13.41 -2.70 29.23
N SER A 148 -14.04 -3.79 29.70
CA SER A 148 -14.17 -4.14 31.12
C SER A 148 -13.67 -5.56 31.40
N SER A 149 -14.56 -6.54 31.50
CA SER A 149 -14.18 -7.94 31.71
C SER A 149 -13.59 -8.61 30.46
N PHE A 150 -13.92 -8.13 29.27
CA PHE A 150 -13.12 -8.30 28.05
C PHE A 150 -12.33 -7.03 27.83
N ALA A 151 -11.08 -6.98 28.31
CA ALA A 151 -10.32 -5.74 28.42
C ALA A 151 -9.76 -5.24 27.09
N GLY A 152 -9.51 -6.13 26.14
CA GLY A 152 -9.00 -5.75 24.83
C GLY A 152 -8.40 -6.88 24.03
N VAL A 153 -7.71 -6.49 22.99
CA VAL A 153 -6.93 -7.36 22.11
C VAL A 153 -5.47 -6.99 22.22
N PHE A 154 -4.62 -7.98 22.05
CA PHE A 154 -3.19 -7.81 21.98
C PHE A 154 -2.70 -8.27 20.61
N GLN A 155 -1.93 -7.42 19.97
CA GLN A 155 -1.25 -7.72 18.72
C GLN A 155 0.23 -7.42 18.88
N ASP A 156 1.08 -8.40 18.59
CA ASP A 156 2.52 -8.27 18.76
C ASP A 156 3.19 -7.77 17.48
N GLU A 157 3.11 -8.55 16.43
CA GLU A 157 3.71 -8.20 15.15
C GLU A 157 2.63 -8.00 14.10
N HIS A 158 2.62 -6.84 13.48
CA HIS A 158 1.81 -6.65 12.28
C HIS A 158 2.31 -7.62 11.19
N PRO A 159 1.43 -8.35 10.52
CA PRO A 159 1.84 -9.09 9.34
C PRO A 159 2.55 -8.13 8.40
N PRO A 160 3.59 -8.59 7.68
CA PRO A 160 4.28 -7.73 6.74
C PRO A 160 3.25 -7.17 5.76
N THR A 161 2.92 -5.89 5.96
CA THR A 161 2.09 -5.16 5.01
C THR A 161 2.84 -5.16 3.70
N PRO A 162 2.23 -5.58 2.59
CA PRO A 162 2.87 -5.46 1.30
C PRO A 162 3.37 -4.02 1.14
N ARG A 163 4.61 -3.88 0.76
CA ARG A 163 5.16 -2.55 0.45
C ARG A 163 4.53 -2.05 -0.83
N ASP A 164 4.57 -0.74 -1.01
CA ASP A 164 4.22 -0.11 -2.29
C ASP A 164 2.74 -0.24 -2.64
N LEU A 165 1.88 -0.16 -1.64
CA LEU A 165 0.44 -0.11 -1.86
C LEU A 165 0.00 1.29 -2.29
N TYR A 166 -1.00 1.32 -3.16
CA TYR A 166 -1.59 2.52 -3.71
C TYR A 166 -3.12 2.42 -3.71
N THR A 167 -3.78 3.52 -3.38
CA THR A 167 -5.22 3.73 -3.57
C THR A 167 -5.43 5.15 -4.09
N GLU A 168 -6.53 5.37 -4.78
CA GLU A 168 -6.91 6.72 -5.23
C GLU A 168 -7.15 7.66 -4.04
N GLU A 169 -7.77 7.14 -2.96
CA GLU A 169 -7.96 7.88 -1.71
C GLU A 169 -6.64 8.36 -1.11
N LEU A 170 -5.60 7.50 -1.10
CA LEU A 170 -4.26 7.89 -0.66
C LEU A 170 -3.69 9.01 -1.53
N ALA A 171 -3.87 8.92 -2.84
CA ALA A 171 -3.39 9.93 -3.78
C ALA A 171 -4.10 11.28 -3.59
N GLU A 172 -5.42 11.27 -3.36
CA GLU A 172 -6.21 12.47 -3.07
C GLU A 172 -5.76 13.13 -1.77
N LEU A 173 -5.64 12.37 -0.69
CA LEU A 173 -5.15 12.87 0.61
C LEU A 173 -3.73 13.42 0.52
N PHE A 174 -2.87 12.78 -0.27
CA PHE A 174 -1.51 13.25 -0.50
C PHE A 174 -1.52 14.60 -1.23
N ARG A 175 -2.29 14.72 -2.30
CA ARG A 175 -2.44 15.95 -3.07
C ARG A 175 -3.00 17.10 -2.22
N GLU A 176 -4.02 16.82 -1.42
CA GLU A 176 -4.61 17.81 -0.51
C GLU A 176 -3.59 18.35 0.50
N ARG A 177 -2.75 17.46 1.05
CA ARG A 177 -1.76 17.83 2.08
C ARG A 177 -0.52 18.49 1.52
N ASN A 178 -0.07 18.08 0.34
CA ASN A 178 1.23 18.46 -0.21
C ASN A 178 1.15 19.40 -1.41
N GLY A 179 -0.02 19.54 -2.04
CA GLY A 179 -0.25 20.43 -3.17
C GLY A 179 0.31 19.95 -4.51
N TYR A 180 0.73 18.67 -4.60
CA TYR A 180 1.19 18.06 -5.85
C TYR A 180 0.84 16.57 -5.92
N GLU A 181 0.87 16.00 -7.11
CA GLU A 181 0.52 14.60 -7.35
C GLU A 181 1.56 13.64 -6.77
N ILE A 182 1.10 12.58 -6.12
CA ILE A 182 1.95 11.55 -5.50
C ILE A 182 2.88 10.88 -6.53
N GLY A 183 2.43 10.71 -7.77
CA GLY A 183 3.21 10.12 -8.86
C GLY A 183 4.56 10.82 -9.11
N LYS A 184 4.65 12.11 -8.80
CA LYS A 184 5.91 12.88 -8.92
C LYS A 184 6.90 12.57 -7.79
N ALA A 185 6.41 12.15 -6.62
CA ALA A 185 7.23 11.84 -5.45
C ALA A 185 7.64 10.35 -5.39
N ILE A 186 6.84 9.46 -5.97
CA ILE A 186 7.07 8.02 -5.89
C ILE A 186 8.46 7.58 -6.34
N PRO A 187 9.05 8.09 -7.45
CA PRO A 187 10.40 7.70 -7.84
C PRO A 187 11.45 7.94 -6.76
N ALA A 188 11.33 9.03 -5.99
CA ALA A 188 12.25 9.36 -4.92
C ALA A 188 12.19 8.40 -3.71
N LEU A 189 11.13 7.61 -3.58
CA LEU A 189 11.01 6.59 -2.53
C LEU A 189 11.85 5.34 -2.81
N HIS A 190 12.19 5.08 -4.07
CA HIS A 190 12.80 3.83 -4.51
C HIS A 190 14.12 4.02 -5.26
N PHE A 191 14.37 5.23 -5.74
CA PHE A 191 15.55 5.55 -6.53
C PHE A 191 16.20 6.81 -5.97
N ASP A 192 17.50 6.81 -5.96
CA ASP A 192 18.25 8.07 -5.83
C ASP A 192 18.08 8.83 -7.17
N VAL A 193 17.27 9.85 -7.15
CA VAL A 193 16.94 10.67 -8.32
C VAL A 193 17.62 12.04 -8.32
N GLY A 194 18.58 12.27 -7.41
CA GLY A 194 19.35 13.49 -7.29
C GLY A 194 19.06 14.30 -6.07
#